data_d8e330c09a2070bc8ca7e6df3d34db63
#
_entry.id   d8e330c09a2070bc8ca7e6df3d34db63
#
_cell.length_a   1.000
_cell.length_b   1.000
_cell.length_c   1.000
_cell.angle_alpha   90.00
_cell.angle_beta   90.00
_cell.angle_gamma   90.00
#
_symmetry.space_group_name_H-M   'P 1'
#
loop_
_entity.id
_entity.type
_entity.pdbx_description
1 polymer ?
#
loop_
_entity_poly.entity_id
_entity_poly.type
_entity_poly.pdbx_seq_one_letter_code
_entity_poly.pdbx_strand_id
1 'polypeptide(L)'
;MKLHTSDLLIICAYLIAMIVIGLILKKRAAQNMDSYFLGGKSLPFYMLGLSNASGMFDITGTMLMVYWAFAYGFKSLWIPWLWPVFNQIFLMVYLSVWLRRSNVLTGAEWIKTRFGKGKGATLSHTIVVVFALLSVLGFLSYGFIGIGKFMEIFIPWEVISPYIPFTVSPEYVPHVYGIFFTAIATFYVMLGGMLSIVWTDVVQFLIMTVAGIVIVVIGMQMVAPDMIHSFVPAGWDSPFFGWTLDIDWSSRMSLLTERMANEPYSLIGIFVMMALLKGIFMSMAGPAPNYDMQKILSCKSPKEAAMMSGSVSVVLLIPRYLMIMGFALLAIYFFKEDGGLTQMEVTRTDFETILPHLITRYVPAGLAGLLLAGLLAAFMSTFASTVLSLIHISEPTRHLRIS
;
A
#
# COMPACT_ATOMS: atom_id res chain seq x y z
N MET A 1 19.90 13.89 4.59
CA MET A 1 19.67 15.01 3.63
C MET A 1 18.49 15.81 4.13
N LYS A 2 18.57 17.15 4.12
CA LYS A 2 17.41 17.97 4.50
C LYS A 2 16.52 18.17 3.28
N LEU A 3 15.22 17.94 3.43
CA LEU A 3 14.25 18.31 2.41
C LEU A 3 14.36 19.80 2.09
N HIS A 4 14.18 20.14 0.83
CA HIS A 4 14.12 21.52 0.40
C HIS A 4 12.81 22.17 0.88
N THR A 5 12.78 23.49 1.07
CA THR A 5 11.56 24.19 1.52
C THR A 5 10.37 23.94 0.61
N SER A 6 10.62 23.81 -0.71
CA SER A 6 9.57 23.46 -1.70
C SER A 6 8.93 22.09 -1.42
N ASP A 7 9.72 21.09 -1.01
CA ASP A 7 9.25 19.74 -0.73
C ASP A 7 8.33 19.75 0.51
N LEU A 8 8.76 20.44 1.56
CA LEU A 8 7.96 20.59 2.77
C LEU A 8 6.64 21.32 2.50
N LEU A 9 6.66 22.37 1.67
CA LEU A 9 5.45 23.09 1.28
C LEU A 9 4.48 22.20 0.51
N ILE A 10 4.96 21.36 -0.40
CA ILE A 10 4.12 20.39 -1.14
C ILE A 10 3.50 19.36 -0.21
N ILE A 11 4.29 18.79 0.71
CA ILE A 11 3.80 17.82 1.70
C ILE A 11 2.74 18.48 2.61
N CYS A 12 3.00 19.68 3.12
CA CYS A 12 2.05 20.42 3.95
C CYS A 12 0.76 20.75 3.18
N ALA A 13 0.88 21.22 1.94
CA ALA A 13 -0.26 21.51 1.06
C ALA A 13 -1.12 20.25 0.83
N TYR A 14 -0.46 19.10 0.60
CA TYR A 14 -1.13 17.81 0.49
C TYR A 14 -1.91 17.47 1.77
N LEU A 15 -1.28 17.53 2.95
CA LEU A 15 -1.93 17.19 4.22
C LEU A 15 -3.13 18.11 4.51
N ILE A 16 -2.98 19.41 4.23
CA ILE A 16 -4.08 20.39 4.36
C ILE A 16 -5.22 20.05 3.42
N ALA A 17 -4.91 19.71 2.16
CA ALA A 17 -5.92 19.32 1.17
C ALA A 17 -6.74 18.11 1.62
N MET A 18 -6.11 17.09 2.24
CA MET A 18 -6.81 15.92 2.76
C MET A 18 -7.80 16.29 3.88
N ILE A 19 -7.38 17.14 4.81
CA ILE A 19 -8.26 17.65 5.87
C ILE A 19 -9.43 18.48 5.29
N VAL A 20 -9.15 19.34 4.31
CA VAL A 20 -10.19 20.16 3.66
C VAL A 20 -11.22 19.29 2.95
N ILE A 21 -10.79 18.24 2.22
CA ILE A 21 -11.71 17.27 1.60
C ILE A 21 -12.61 16.62 2.67
N GLY A 22 -12.03 16.19 3.79
CA GLY A 22 -12.80 15.64 4.92
C GLY A 22 -13.85 16.60 5.46
N LEU A 23 -13.48 17.89 5.64
CA LEU A 23 -14.39 18.94 6.12
C LEU A 23 -15.53 19.23 5.12
N ILE A 24 -15.23 19.30 3.83
CA ILE A 24 -16.24 19.53 2.77
C ILE A 24 -17.28 18.41 2.77
N LEU A 25 -16.82 17.15 2.91
CA LEU A 25 -17.67 15.97 2.81
C LEU A 25 -18.38 15.62 4.12
N LYS A 26 -17.99 16.21 5.26
CA LYS A 26 -18.53 15.96 6.60
C LYS A 26 -20.05 15.95 6.65
N LYS A 27 -20.70 16.99 6.10
CA LYS A 27 -22.16 17.14 6.15
C LYS A 27 -22.87 16.00 5.41
N ARG A 28 -22.31 15.53 4.31
CA ARG A 28 -22.87 14.44 3.51
C ARG A 28 -22.65 13.08 4.18
N ALA A 29 -21.48 12.87 4.77
CA ALA A 29 -21.16 11.66 5.52
C ALA A 29 -22.03 11.50 6.78
N ALA A 30 -22.31 12.58 7.47
CA ALA A 30 -23.06 12.58 8.74
C ALA A 30 -24.57 12.37 8.62
N GLN A 31 -25.11 12.14 7.42
CA GLN A 31 -26.56 11.99 7.21
C GLN A 31 -27.12 10.69 7.84
N ASN A 32 -26.43 9.58 7.68
CA ASN A 32 -26.80 8.28 8.24
C ASN A 32 -25.62 7.31 8.19
N MET A 33 -25.77 6.11 8.78
CA MET A 33 -24.73 5.06 8.81
C MET A 33 -24.32 4.59 7.41
N ASP A 34 -25.26 4.40 6.50
CA ASP A 34 -24.96 4.02 5.10
C ASP A 34 -24.15 5.11 4.40
N SER A 35 -24.44 6.38 4.66
CA SER A 35 -23.68 7.50 4.09
C SER A 35 -22.26 7.56 4.65
N TYR A 36 -22.09 7.31 5.95
CA TYR A 36 -20.79 7.35 6.58
C TYR A 36 -19.90 6.17 6.18
N PHE A 37 -20.39 4.93 6.32
CA PHE A 37 -19.61 3.73 6.09
C PHE A 37 -19.56 3.26 4.64
N LEU A 38 -20.59 3.54 3.85
CA LEU A 38 -20.73 3.05 2.48
C LEU A 38 -20.93 4.17 1.44
N GLY A 39 -20.71 5.43 1.81
CA GLY A 39 -20.91 6.55 0.90
C GLY A 39 -22.32 6.65 0.32
N GLY A 40 -23.31 6.16 1.06
CA GLY A 40 -24.73 6.10 0.62
C GLY A 40 -24.98 5.09 -0.50
N LYS A 41 -24.07 4.13 -0.72
CA LYS A 41 -24.17 3.12 -1.80
C LYS A 41 -24.35 3.74 -3.19
N SER A 42 -23.75 4.91 -3.41
CA SER A 42 -23.93 5.73 -4.61
C SER A 42 -22.67 5.93 -5.43
N LEU A 43 -21.56 5.34 -5.00
CA LEU A 43 -20.27 5.55 -5.61
C LEU A 43 -20.09 4.73 -6.91
N PRO A 44 -19.59 5.34 -7.99
CA PRO A 44 -19.36 4.64 -9.24
C PRO A 44 -18.12 3.74 -9.18
N PHE A 45 -18.13 2.68 -9.98
CA PHE A 45 -17.07 1.66 -9.99
C PHE A 45 -15.67 2.21 -10.24
N TYR A 46 -15.52 3.22 -11.10
CA TYR A 46 -14.20 3.78 -11.45
C TYR A 46 -13.57 4.53 -10.28
N MET A 47 -14.35 5.28 -9.49
CA MET A 47 -13.83 5.94 -8.29
C MET A 47 -13.44 4.91 -7.22
N LEU A 48 -14.29 3.92 -6.99
CA LEU A 48 -14.03 2.86 -6.02
C LEU A 48 -12.88 1.95 -6.47
N GLY A 49 -12.73 1.70 -7.77
CA GLY A 49 -11.61 0.96 -8.34
C GLY A 49 -10.28 1.69 -8.15
N LEU A 50 -10.24 3.00 -8.43
CA LEU A 50 -9.08 3.84 -8.15
C LEU A 50 -8.75 3.89 -6.66
N SER A 51 -9.77 4.07 -5.82
CA SER A 51 -9.63 4.05 -4.37
C SER A 51 -9.10 2.71 -3.87
N ASN A 52 -9.59 1.59 -4.42
CA ASN A 52 -9.11 0.28 -4.03
C ASN A 52 -7.67 0.02 -4.47
N ALA A 53 -7.31 0.44 -5.69
CA ALA A 53 -5.94 0.37 -6.19
C ALA A 53 -4.99 1.24 -5.35
N SER A 54 -5.41 2.46 -4.97
CA SER A 54 -4.65 3.34 -4.08
C SER A 54 -4.38 2.68 -2.71
N GLY A 55 -5.39 2.05 -2.11
CA GLY A 55 -5.26 1.36 -0.83
C GLY A 55 -4.38 0.10 -0.86
N MET A 56 -4.05 -0.42 -2.04
CA MET A 56 -3.09 -1.52 -2.23
C MET A 56 -1.65 -1.02 -2.44
N PHE A 57 -1.46 0.28 -2.44
CA PHE A 57 -0.17 0.93 -2.58
C PHE A 57 0.30 1.36 -1.20
N ASP A 58 1.29 0.71 -0.63
CA ASP A 58 1.86 1.08 0.66
C ASP A 58 3.36 1.37 0.53
N ILE A 59 3.90 2.20 1.44
CA ILE A 59 5.31 2.61 1.42
C ILE A 59 6.22 1.43 1.64
N THR A 60 5.96 0.64 2.68
CA THR A 60 6.84 -0.47 3.09
C THR A 60 6.88 -1.55 2.01
N GLY A 61 5.71 -1.91 1.46
CA GLY A 61 5.65 -2.82 0.33
C GLY A 61 6.33 -2.26 -0.92
N THR A 62 6.25 -0.95 -1.18
CA THR A 62 6.96 -0.32 -2.30
C THR A 62 8.47 -0.38 -2.11
N MET A 63 8.98 -0.12 -0.91
CA MET A 63 10.41 -0.26 -0.59
C MET A 63 10.90 -1.68 -0.86
N LEU A 64 10.16 -2.67 -0.36
CA LEU A 64 10.47 -4.08 -0.55
C LEU A 64 10.40 -4.50 -2.03
N MET A 65 9.41 -4.03 -2.78
CA MET A 65 9.28 -4.33 -4.22
C MET A 65 10.39 -3.70 -5.05
N VAL A 66 10.88 -2.52 -4.70
CA VAL A 66 12.06 -1.91 -5.35
C VAL A 66 13.31 -2.73 -5.08
N TYR A 67 13.50 -3.17 -3.84
CA TYR A 67 14.57 -4.10 -3.50
C TYR A 67 14.48 -5.40 -4.31
N TRP A 68 13.31 -6.03 -4.37
CA TRP A 68 13.13 -7.25 -5.16
C TRP A 68 13.38 -7.03 -6.66
N ALA A 69 12.91 -5.92 -7.22
CA ALA A 69 13.13 -5.61 -8.63
C ALA A 69 14.62 -5.39 -8.93
N PHE A 70 15.38 -4.82 -8.00
CA PHE A 70 16.82 -4.69 -8.11
C PHE A 70 17.52 -6.05 -7.95
N ALA A 71 17.26 -6.78 -6.87
CA ALA A 71 17.97 -8.02 -6.53
C ALA A 71 17.61 -9.18 -7.46
N TYR A 72 16.33 -9.35 -7.76
CA TYR A 72 15.80 -10.51 -8.49
C TYR A 72 15.38 -10.21 -9.93
N GLY A 73 15.45 -8.96 -10.34
CA GLY A 73 15.11 -8.53 -11.69
C GLY A 73 13.66 -8.81 -12.08
N PHE A 74 13.44 -9.10 -13.36
CA PHE A 74 12.11 -9.31 -13.92
C PHE A 74 11.38 -10.54 -13.35
N LYS A 75 12.08 -11.49 -12.78
CA LYS A 75 11.47 -12.65 -12.10
C LYS A 75 10.60 -12.20 -10.92
N SER A 76 10.99 -11.14 -10.21
CA SER A 76 10.24 -10.63 -9.06
C SER A 76 8.94 -9.89 -9.44
N LEU A 77 8.81 -9.44 -10.68
CA LEU A 77 7.65 -8.65 -11.12
C LEU A 77 6.32 -9.43 -11.08
N TRP A 78 6.38 -10.76 -11.05
CA TRP A 78 5.19 -11.59 -10.86
C TRP A 78 4.58 -11.46 -9.46
N ILE A 79 5.39 -11.20 -8.44
CA ILE A 79 4.96 -11.17 -7.04
C ILE A 79 3.91 -10.06 -6.79
N PRO A 80 4.17 -8.77 -7.08
CA PRO A 80 3.20 -7.71 -6.86
C PRO A 80 1.97 -7.82 -7.77
N TRP A 81 2.05 -8.55 -8.89
CA TRP A 81 0.93 -8.78 -9.78
C TRP A 81 0.02 -9.91 -9.28
N LEU A 82 0.59 -11.07 -8.97
CA LEU A 82 -0.17 -12.24 -8.54
C LEU A 82 -0.89 -12.02 -7.22
N TRP A 83 -0.31 -11.26 -6.32
CA TRP A 83 -0.84 -11.04 -4.98
C TRP A 83 -2.27 -10.45 -4.96
N PRO A 84 -2.60 -9.37 -5.70
CA PRO A 84 -3.95 -8.83 -5.76
C PRO A 84 -4.83 -9.45 -6.86
N VAL A 85 -4.25 -9.80 -8.01
CA VAL A 85 -5.03 -10.08 -9.23
C VAL A 85 -5.94 -11.28 -9.08
N PHE A 86 -5.47 -12.40 -8.54
CA PHE A 86 -6.31 -13.60 -8.37
C PHE A 86 -7.49 -13.35 -7.44
N ASN A 87 -7.29 -12.60 -6.35
CA ASN A 87 -8.37 -12.21 -5.47
C ASN A 87 -9.39 -11.31 -6.19
N GLN A 88 -8.91 -10.33 -6.92
CA GLN A 88 -9.79 -9.38 -7.64
C GLN A 88 -10.56 -10.03 -8.80
N ILE A 89 -9.96 -10.98 -9.51
CA ILE A 89 -10.63 -11.75 -10.56
C ILE A 89 -11.76 -12.60 -9.96
N PHE A 90 -11.51 -13.29 -8.87
CA PHE A 90 -12.55 -14.08 -8.20
C PHE A 90 -13.67 -13.20 -7.67
N LEU A 91 -13.34 -12.06 -7.07
CA LEU A 91 -14.30 -11.06 -6.66
C LEU A 91 -15.14 -10.57 -7.85
N MET A 92 -14.51 -10.25 -8.97
CA MET A 92 -15.20 -9.79 -10.18
C MET A 92 -16.20 -10.82 -10.70
N VAL A 93 -15.76 -12.07 -10.85
CA VAL A 93 -16.56 -13.12 -11.50
C VAL A 93 -17.69 -13.62 -10.61
N TYR A 94 -17.48 -13.67 -9.31
CA TYR A 94 -18.40 -14.36 -8.40
C TYR A 94 -18.82 -13.51 -7.19
N LEU A 95 -17.89 -13.21 -6.29
CA LEU A 95 -18.23 -12.82 -4.93
C LEU A 95 -18.79 -11.39 -4.82
N SER A 96 -18.29 -10.42 -5.59
CA SER A 96 -18.71 -9.02 -5.51
C SER A 96 -20.20 -8.82 -5.80
N VAL A 97 -20.73 -9.57 -6.77
CA VAL A 97 -22.14 -9.51 -7.13
C VAL A 97 -23.02 -9.98 -5.97
N TRP A 98 -22.65 -11.10 -5.34
CA TRP A 98 -23.37 -11.67 -4.20
C TRP A 98 -23.33 -10.77 -2.97
N LEU A 99 -22.13 -10.24 -2.67
CA LEU A 99 -21.95 -9.32 -1.56
C LEU A 99 -22.80 -8.06 -1.72
N ARG A 100 -22.74 -7.44 -2.90
CA ARG A 100 -23.52 -6.21 -3.12
C ARG A 100 -25.03 -6.46 -3.10
N ARG A 101 -25.51 -7.62 -3.56
CA ARG A 101 -26.92 -8.03 -3.49
C ARG A 101 -27.41 -8.25 -2.06
N SER A 102 -26.56 -8.72 -1.16
CA SER A 102 -26.94 -8.96 0.24
C SER A 102 -27.36 -7.71 0.99
N ASN A 103 -26.95 -6.54 0.51
CA ASN A 103 -27.26 -5.23 1.07
C ASN A 103 -26.92 -5.07 2.56
N VAL A 104 -25.99 -5.88 3.06
CA VAL A 104 -25.48 -5.81 4.44
C VAL A 104 -24.61 -4.59 4.64
N LEU A 105 -24.38 -4.22 5.88
CA LEU A 105 -23.47 -3.15 6.24
C LEU A 105 -22.02 -3.67 6.33
N THR A 106 -21.82 -4.88 6.84
CA THR A 106 -20.48 -5.47 7.06
C THR A 106 -20.34 -6.84 6.42
N GLY A 107 -19.07 -7.22 6.10
CA GLY A 107 -18.77 -8.56 5.62
C GLY A 107 -19.08 -9.66 6.65
N ALA A 108 -18.91 -9.37 7.92
CA ALA A 108 -19.26 -10.30 9.00
C ALA A 108 -20.79 -10.50 9.08
N GLU A 109 -21.58 -9.46 8.89
CA GLU A 109 -23.06 -9.53 8.86
C GLU A 109 -23.55 -10.42 7.70
N TRP A 110 -22.81 -10.45 6.59
CA TRP A 110 -23.13 -11.31 5.45
C TRP A 110 -23.23 -12.80 5.84
N ILE A 111 -22.40 -13.26 6.76
CA ILE A 111 -22.44 -14.65 7.23
C ILE A 111 -23.78 -14.95 7.88
N LYS A 112 -24.27 -14.07 8.74
CA LYS A 112 -25.59 -14.24 9.37
C LYS A 112 -26.74 -14.12 8.37
N THR A 113 -26.60 -13.26 7.36
CA THR A 113 -27.56 -13.12 6.27
C THR A 113 -27.64 -14.39 5.41
N ARG A 114 -26.48 -15.03 5.15
CA ARG A 114 -26.39 -16.23 4.32
C ARG A 114 -26.78 -17.51 5.04
N PHE A 115 -26.37 -17.69 6.29
CA PHE A 115 -26.49 -18.94 7.03
C PHE A 115 -27.47 -18.88 8.20
N GLY A 116 -28.15 -17.75 8.39
CA GLY A 116 -29.14 -17.55 9.45
C GLY A 116 -28.50 -17.20 10.80
N LYS A 117 -29.27 -17.35 11.88
CA LYS A 117 -28.90 -16.98 13.25
C LYS A 117 -28.56 -18.18 14.15
N GLY A 118 -28.36 -19.36 13.59
CA GLY A 118 -28.02 -20.55 14.32
C GLY A 118 -26.66 -20.48 15.02
N LYS A 119 -26.38 -21.41 15.94
CA LYS A 119 -25.11 -21.45 16.71
C LYS A 119 -23.87 -21.49 15.79
N GLY A 120 -23.93 -22.26 14.69
CA GLY A 120 -22.85 -22.35 13.72
C GLY A 120 -22.59 -21.04 12.99
N ALA A 121 -23.63 -20.35 12.54
CA ALA A 121 -23.53 -19.04 11.87
C ALA A 121 -22.99 -17.96 12.85
N THR A 122 -23.41 -18.00 14.11
CA THR A 122 -22.92 -17.09 15.15
C THR A 122 -21.44 -17.36 15.45
N LEU A 123 -21.03 -18.61 15.57
CA LEU A 123 -19.64 -18.98 15.77
C LEU A 123 -18.76 -18.53 14.58
N SER A 124 -19.19 -18.83 13.35
CA SER A 124 -18.47 -18.39 12.14
C SER A 124 -18.34 -16.87 12.07
N HIS A 125 -19.42 -16.14 12.37
CA HIS A 125 -19.38 -14.67 12.44
C HIS A 125 -18.34 -14.19 13.48
N THR A 126 -18.34 -14.77 14.69
CA THR A 126 -17.41 -14.37 15.75
C THR A 126 -15.96 -14.67 15.35
N ILE A 127 -15.69 -15.83 14.76
CA ILE A 127 -14.36 -16.20 14.28
C ILE A 127 -13.89 -15.19 13.23
N VAL A 128 -14.73 -14.86 12.25
CA VAL A 128 -14.38 -13.87 11.20
C VAL A 128 -14.10 -12.50 11.81
N VAL A 129 -14.90 -12.05 12.78
CA VAL A 129 -14.66 -10.75 13.46
C VAL A 129 -13.33 -10.77 14.21
N VAL A 130 -13.03 -11.82 14.98
CA VAL A 130 -11.77 -11.94 15.73
C VAL A 130 -10.57 -11.96 14.78
N PHE A 131 -10.61 -12.76 13.72
CA PHE A 131 -9.54 -12.79 12.72
C PHE A 131 -9.37 -11.44 12.02
N ALA A 132 -10.47 -10.77 11.71
CA ALA A 132 -10.45 -9.44 11.14
C ALA A 132 -9.73 -8.44 12.04
N LEU A 133 -10.08 -8.41 13.32
CA LEU A 133 -9.47 -7.52 14.30
C LEU A 133 -7.96 -7.77 14.42
N LEU A 134 -7.56 -9.03 14.54
CA LEU A 134 -6.14 -9.40 14.62
C LEU A 134 -5.38 -9.01 13.34
N SER A 135 -5.94 -9.31 12.17
CA SER A 135 -5.32 -8.97 10.88
C SER A 135 -5.19 -7.46 10.69
N VAL A 136 -6.22 -6.70 11.05
CA VAL A 136 -6.22 -5.24 10.94
C VAL A 136 -5.21 -4.62 11.90
N LEU A 137 -5.14 -5.08 13.15
CA LEU A 137 -4.14 -4.59 14.12
C LEU A 137 -2.72 -4.87 13.64
N GLY A 138 -2.44 -6.07 13.14
CA GLY A 138 -1.13 -6.41 12.57
C GLY A 138 -0.78 -5.52 11.38
N PHE A 139 -1.72 -5.29 10.48
CA PHE A 139 -1.50 -4.47 9.30
C PHE A 139 -1.32 -2.97 9.63
N LEU A 140 -2.11 -2.45 10.58
CA LEU A 140 -1.96 -1.07 11.05
C LEU A 140 -0.61 -0.88 11.76
N SER A 141 -0.17 -1.84 12.58
CA SER A 141 1.14 -1.78 13.25
C SER A 141 2.29 -1.80 12.25
N TYR A 142 2.21 -2.66 11.22
CA TYR A 142 3.19 -2.70 10.14
C TYR A 142 3.28 -1.34 9.42
N GLY A 143 2.15 -0.77 9.01
CA GLY A 143 2.12 0.53 8.34
C GLY A 143 2.60 1.68 9.24
N PHE A 144 2.23 1.65 10.52
CA PHE A 144 2.64 2.64 11.52
C PHE A 144 4.17 2.68 11.71
N ILE A 145 4.81 1.54 11.86
CA ILE A 145 6.27 1.45 11.97
C ILE A 145 6.94 1.85 10.66
N GLY A 146 6.38 1.39 9.53
CA GLY A 146 6.92 1.67 8.21
C GLY A 146 6.96 3.15 7.87
N ILE A 147 5.85 3.89 8.11
CA ILE A 147 5.81 5.34 7.87
C ILE A 147 6.77 6.08 8.80
N GLY A 148 6.89 5.63 10.06
CA GLY A 148 7.79 6.23 11.02
C GLY A 148 9.24 6.17 10.57
N LYS A 149 9.73 4.99 10.25
CA LYS A 149 11.09 4.76 9.74
C LYS A 149 11.36 5.51 8.42
N PHE A 150 10.37 5.51 7.53
CA PHE A 150 10.48 6.21 6.26
C PHE A 150 10.64 7.72 6.45
N MET A 151 9.79 8.32 7.26
CA MET A 151 9.81 9.77 7.47
C MET A 151 11.03 10.25 8.25
N GLU A 152 11.57 9.45 9.17
CA GLU A 152 12.81 9.76 9.88
C GLU A 152 14.00 9.98 8.96
N ILE A 153 14.06 9.25 7.83
CA ILE A 153 15.14 9.42 6.83
C ILE A 153 15.07 10.80 6.17
N PHE A 154 13.87 11.30 5.90
CA PHE A 154 13.68 12.58 5.19
C PHE A 154 13.60 13.78 6.12
N ILE A 155 13.09 13.58 7.32
CA ILE A 155 12.99 14.61 8.35
C ILE A 155 13.75 14.08 9.58
N PRO A 156 15.07 14.32 9.66
CA PRO A 156 15.88 13.86 10.78
C PRO A 156 15.37 14.42 12.11
N TRP A 157 15.42 13.59 13.15
CA TRP A 157 14.91 13.94 14.47
C TRP A 157 15.49 15.23 15.06
N GLU A 158 16.76 15.53 14.75
CA GLU A 158 17.46 16.73 15.18
C GLU A 158 16.79 18.04 14.71
N VAL A 159 15.99 17.96 13.63
CA VAL A 159 15.22 19.10 13.11
C VAL A 159 13.97 19.36 13.92
N ILE A 160 13.36 18.32 14.47
CA ILE A 160 12.09 18.38 15.20
C ILE A 160 12.29 18.46 16.72
N SER A 161 13.32 17.79 17.23
CA SER A 161 13.59 17.69 18.66
C SER A 161 13.62 19.03 19.42
N PRO A 162 14.12 20.17 18.86
CA PRO A 162 14.10 21.44 19.57
C PRO A 162 12.69 22.00 19.86
N TYR A 163 11.69 21.53 19.11
CA TYR A 163 10.28 21.99 19.27
C TYR A 163 9.46 21.05 20.16
N ILE A 164 10.04 19.94 20.61
CA ILE A 164 9.34 18.96 21.46
C ILE A 164 9.83 19.13 22.90
N PRO A 165 8.90 19.28 23.88
CA PRO A 165 9.26 19.60 25.27
C PRO A 165 9.78 18.41 26.08
N PHE A 166 9.94 17.22 25.47
CA PHE A 166 10.42 16.01 26.12
C PHE A 166 11.46 15.28 25.27
N THR A 167 12.35 14.54 25.93
CA THR A 167 13.37 13.74 25.27
C THR A 167 12.79 12.39 24.84
N VAL A 168 13.05 12.00 23.59
CA VAL A 168 12.65 10.70 23.03
C VAL A 168 13.90 9.88 22.76
N SER A 169 13.92 8.64 23.26
CA SER A 169 14.99 7.68 22.91
C SER A 169 14.97 7.39 21.41
N PRO A 170 16.15 7.22 20.76
CA PRO A 170 16.24 7.02 19.31
C PRO A 170 15.34 5.88 18.78
N GLU A 171 15.17 4.82 19.53
CA GLU A 171 14.31 3.68 19.16
C GLU A 171 12.82 4.04 19.05
N TYR A 172 12.36 5.11 19.73
CA TYR A 172 10.96 5.57 19.69
C TYR A 172 10.71 6.73 18.72
N VAL A 173 11.74 7.27 18.10
CA VAL A 173 11.60 8.35 17.11
C VAL A 173 10.67 7.97 15.96
N PRO A 174 10.77 6.78 15.32
CA PRO A 174 9.82 6.35 14.31
C PRO A 174 8.38 6.33 14.80
N HIS A 175 8.16 6.00 16.08
CA HIS A 175 6.81 5.97 16.67
C HIS A 175 6.17 7.36 16.78
N VAL A 176 6.99 8.41 17.04
CA VAL A 176 6.49 9.79 17.07
C VAL A 176 5.97 10.21 15.70
N TYR A 177 6.73 9.93 14.63
CA TYR A 177 6.28 10.18 13.26
C TYR A 177 5.03 9.35 12.93
N GLY A 178 5.03 8.07 13.30
CA GLY A 178 3.87 7.19 13.13
C GLY A 178 2.61 7.77 13.78
N ILE A 179 2.68 8.22 15.04
CA ILE A 179 1.57 8.87 15.76
C ILE A 179 1.08 10.11 15.01
N PHE A 180 1.98 10.98 14.57
CA PHE A 180 1.62 12.20 13.87
C PHE A 180 0.83 11.94 12.58
N PHE A 181 1.34 11.09 11.70
CA PHE A 181 0.68 10.81 10.42
C PHE A 181 -0.58 9.98 10.56
N THR A 182 -0.62 9.03 11.49
CA THR A 182 -1.83 8.24 11.77
C THR A 182 -2.92 9.09 12.42
N ALA A 183 -2.56 10.06 13.27
CA ALA A 183 -3.52 10.99 13.83
C ALA A 183 -4.20 11.86 12.75
N ILE A 184 -3.43 12.38 11.80
CA ILE A 184 -3.99 13.14 10.65
C ILE A 184 -4.90 12.24 9.81
N ALA A 185 -4.46 11.01 9.49
CA ALA A 185 -5.27 10.06 8.72
C ALA A 185 -6.58 9.74 9.42
N THR A 186 -6.53 9.44 10.71
CA THR A 186 -7.72 9.16 11.51
C THR A 186 -8.66 10.37 11.57
N PHE A 187 -8.11 11.57 11.72
CA PHE A 187 -8.90 12.79 11.81
C PHE A 187 -9.76 13.06 10.58
N TYR A 188 -9.18 13.01 9.37
CA TYR A 188 -9.99 13.26 8.17
C TYR A 188 -10.99 12.14 7.87
N VAL A 189 -10.68 10.89 8.24
CA VAL A 189 -11.61 9.76 8.12
C VAL A 189 -12.81 9.94 9.05
N MET A 190 -12.56 10.34 10.31
CA MET A 190 -13.64 10.63 11.26
C MET A 190 -14.57 11.74 10.76
N LEU A 191 -14.05 12.71 10.01
CA LEU A 191 -14.86 13.80 9.46
C LEU A 191 -15.75 13.35 8.30
N GLY A 192 -15.20 12.64 7.33
CA GLY A 192 -15.87 12.41 6.04
C GLY A 192 -16.17 10.95 5.69
N GLY A 193 -15.80 9.99 6.54
CA GLY A 193 -16.05 8.57 6.32
C GLY A 193 -15.62 8.06 4.95
N MET A 194 -16.38 7.11 4.37
CA MET A 194 -16.10 6.51 3.06
C MET A 194 -15.97 7.53 1.93
N LEU A 195 -16.78 8.57 1.93
CA LEU A 195 -16.72 9.60 0.87
C LEU A 195 -15.37 10.32 0.87
N SER A 196 -14.87 10.68 2.05
CA SER A 196 -13.57 11.34 2.15
C SER A 196 -12.44 10.42 1.71
N ILE A 197 -12.47 9.15 2.11
CA ILE A 197 -11.48 8.16 1.68
C ILE A 197 -11.45 8.05 0.16
N VAL A 198 -12.60 7.84 -0.49
CA VAL A 198 -12.65 7.64 -1.94
C VAL A 198 -12.14 8.87 -2.70
N TRP A 199 -12.51 10.08 -2.29
CA TRP A 199 -12.03 11.29 -2.95
C TRP A 199 -10.53 11.54 -2.72
N THR A 200 -10.05 11.34 -1.50
CA THR A 200 -8.62 11.46 -1.22
C THR A 200 -7.82 10.40 -1.99
N ASP A 201 -8.30 9.16 -2.03
CA ASP A 201 -7.64 8.06 -2.74
C ASP A 201 -7.51 8.32 -4.26
N VAL A 202 -8.53 8.93 -4.89
CA VAL A 202 -8.46 9.30 -6.31
C VAL A 202 -7.36 10.33 -6.54
N VAL A 203 -7.29 11.38 -5.71
CA VAL A 203 -6.23 12.39 -5.80
C VAL A 203 -4.86 11.76 -5.58
N GLN A 204 -4.74 10.93 -4.58
CA GLN A 204 -3.52 10.21 -4.23
C GLN A 204 -3.03 9.31 -5.37
N PHE A 205 -3.93 8.55 -5.96
CA PHE A 205 -3.62 7.68 -7.10
C PHE A 205 -3.07 8.48 -8.29
N LEU A 206 -3.65 9.64 -8.58
CA LEU A 206 -3.16 10.52 -9.64
C LEU A 206 -1.75 11.05 -9.34
N ILE A 207 -1.51 11.51 -8.11
CA ILE A 207 -0.18 11.98 -7.67
C ILE A 207 0.86 10.85 -7.82
N MET A 208 0.55 9.64 -7.36
CA MET A 208 1.45 8.49 -7.48
C MET A 208 1.71 8.09 -8.94
N THR A 209 0.69 8.19 -9.80
CA THR A 209 0.85 7.89 -11.23
C THR A 209 1.80 8.87 -11.89
N VAL A 210 1.64 10.17 -11.63
CA VAL A 210 2.54 11.21 -12.16
C VAL A 210 3.96 11.00 -11.61
N ALA A 211 4.10 10.77 -10.31
CA ALA A 211 5.39 10.49 -9.69
C ALA A 211 6.07 9.26 -10.32
N GLY A 212 5.32 8.17 -10.54
CA GLY A 212 5.84 6.96 -11.17
C GLY A 212 6.33 7.20 -12.61
N ILE A 213 5.57 7.97 -13.41
CA ILE A 213 5.99 8.35 -14.78
C ILE A 213 7.30 9.13 -14.73
N VAL A 214 7.39 10.13 -13.86
CA VAL A 214 8.59 10.97 -13.78
C VAL A 214 9.81 10.14 -13.32
N ILE A 215 9.67 9.28 -12.34
CA ILE A 215 10.76 8.44 -11.86
C ILE A 215 11.28 7.50 -12.94
N VAL A 216 10.39 6.86 -13.71
CA VAL A 216 10.84 5.99 -14.79
C VAL A 216 11.55 6.78 -15.90
N VAL A 217 11.08 7.99 -16.22
CA VAL A 217 11.75 8.86 -17.20
C VAL A 217 13.15 9.25 -16.73
N ILE A 218 13.31 9.64 -15.46
CA ILE A 218 14.63 9.93 -14.88
C ILE A 218 15.53 8.68 -14.97
N GLY A 219 15.02 7.52 -14.56
CA GLY A 219 15.77 6.26 -14.63
C GLY A 219 16.22 5.92 -16.05
N MET A 220 15.34 6.07 -17.03
CA MET A 220 15.64 5.81 -18.45
C MET A 220 16.65 6.81 -19.04
N GLN A 221 16.70 8.04 -18.54
CA GLN A 221 17.68 9.05 -18.98
C GLN A 221 19.06 8.80 -18.38
N MET A 222 19.11 8.25 -17.16
CA MET A 222 20.39 8.00 -16.45
C MET A 222 21.02 6.65 -16.80
N VAL A 223 20.21 5.66 -17.20
CA VAL A 223 20.66 4.28 -17.40
C VAL A 223 20.57 3.90 -18.86
N ALA A 224 21.74 3.78 -19.52
CA ALA A 224 21.80 3.23 -20.87
C ALA A 224 21.60 1.69 -20.87
N PRO A 225 21.04 1.08 -21.92
CA PRO A 225 20.87 -0.37 -22.02
C PRO A 225 22.17 -1.15 -21.78
N ASP A 226 23.28 -0.70 -22.34
CA ASP A 226 24.59 -1.32 -22.17
C ASP A 226 25.06 -1.29 -20.71
N MET A 227 24.64 -0.28 -19.96
CA MET A 227 24.92 -0.19 -18.53
C MET A 227 24.23 -1.33 -17.77
N ILE A 228 22.97 -1.63 -18.10
CA ILE A 228 22.21 -2.73 -17.48
C ILE A 228 22.96 -4.03 -17.75
N HIS A 229 23.16 -4.39 -19.02
CA HIS A 229 23.79 -5.67 -19.40
C HIS A 229 25.20 -5.86 -18.83
N SER A 230 25.96 -4.77 -18.64
CA SER A 230 27.32 -4.86 -18.06
C SER A 230 27.33 -5.02 -16.54
N PHE A 231 26.24 -4.64 -15.83
CA PHE A 231 26.19 -4.64 -14.37
C PHE A 231 25.34 -5.77 -13.81
N VAL A 232 24.15 -6.05 -14.38
CA VAL A 232 23.28 -7.07 -13.83
C VAL A 232 23.77 -8.49 -14.14
N PRO A 233 23.50 -9.48 -13.28
CA PRO A 233 23.82 -10.88 -13.54
C PRO A 233 23.01 -11.44 -14.70
N ALA A 234 23.48 -12.55 -15.27
CA ALA A 234 22.77 -13.28 -16.30
C ALA A 234 21.39 -13.72 -15.80
N GLY A 235 20.37 -13.56 -16.64
CA GLY A 235 18.98 -13.92 -16.32
C GLY A 235 18.23 -12.91 -15.45
N TRP A 236 18.82 -11.76 -15.12
CA TRP A 236 18.16 -10.69 -14.39
C TRP A 236 16.98 -10.08 -15.19
N ASP A 237 17.13 -9.94 -16.49
CA ASP A 237 16.14 -9.44 -17.44
C ASP A 237 15.11 -10.49 -17.91
N SER A 238 15.30 -11.77 -17.52
CA SER A 238 14.37 -12.84 -17.84
C SER A 238 13.17 -12.84 -16.89
N PRO A 239 11.92 -12.85 -17.39
CA PRO A 239 10.74 -13.01 -16.56
C PRO A 239 10.48 -14.46 -16.13
N PHE A 240 11.18 -15.42 -16.75
CA PHE A 240 11.00 -16.84 -16.46
C PHE A 240 11.80 -17.26 -15.23
N PHE A 241 11.20 -18.07 -14.38
CA PHE A 241 11.82 -18.59 -13.15
C PHE A 241 11.54 -20.09 -12.99
N GLY A 242 12.48 -20.79 -12.31
CA GLY A 242 12.29 -22.16 -11.87
C GLY A 242 11.82 -22.23 -10.41
N TRP A 243 12.16 -23.31 -9.74
CA TRP A 243 11.90 -23.45 -8.30
C TRP A 243 12.83 -22.60 -7.44
N THR A 244 14.04 -22.38 -7.93
CA THR A 244 15.09 -21.57 -7.28
C THR A 244 15.44 -20.38 -8.15
N LEU A 245 16.01 -19.35 -7.52
CA LEU A 245 16.59 -18.21 -8.23
C LEU A 245 17.96 -18.57 -8.77
N ASP A 246 18.11 -18.42 -10.08
CA ASP A 246 19.38 -18.60 -10.79
C ASP A 246 20.03 -17.22 -11.05
N ILE A 247 20.08 -16.35 -10.02
CA ILE A 247 20.70 -15.03 -10.09
C ILE A 247 21.87 -14.98 -9.12
N ASP A 248 23.06 -14.85 -9.67
CA ASP A 248 24.31 -14.83 -8.91
C ASP A 248 24.96 -13.44 -8.91
N TRP A 249 24.91 -12.78 -7.77
CA TRP A 249 25.57 -11.49 -7.52
C TRP A 249 26.96 -11.62 -6.91
N SER A 250 27.48 -12.83 -6.70
CA SER A 250 28.74 -13.08 -5.95
C SER A 250 29.94 -12.34 -6.49
N SER A 251 30.03 -12.20 -7.82
CA SER A 251 31.10 -11.49 -8.50
C SER A 251 31.04 -9.97 -8.38
N ARG A 252 29.92 -9.40 -7.88
CA ARG A 252 29.66 -7.95 -7.88
C ARG A 252 29.23 -7.41 -6.53
N MET A 253 28.40 -8.17 -5.79
CA MET A 253 27.79 -7.73 -4.54
C MET A 253 27.67 -8.91 -3.57
N SER A 254 28.76 -9.22 -2.84
CA SER A 254 28.82 -10.34 -1.89
C SER A 254 27.76 -10.22 -0.78
N LEU A 255 27.55 -9.02 -0.24
CA LEU A 255 26.52 -8.76 0.79
C LEU A 255 25.11 -9.03 0.29
N LEU A 256 24.81 -8.69 -0.96
CA LEU A 256 23.50 -8.98 -1.56
C LEU A 256 23.31 -10.49 -1.73
N THR A 257 24.35 -11.21 -2.17
CA THR A 257 24.32 -12.67 -2.30
C THR A 257 24.06 -13.35 -0.96
N GLU A 258 24.77 -12.92 0.10
CA GLU A 258 24.56 -13.44 1.45
C GLU A 258 23.14 -13.20 1.95
N ARG A 259 22.61 -12.00 1.73
CA ARG A 259 21.22 -11.67 2.09
C ARG A 259 20.22 -12.55 1.34
N MET A 260 20.35 -12.65 0.01
CA MET A 260 19.45 -13.46 -0.81
C MET A 260 19.47 -14.94 -0.41
N ALA A 261 20.63 -15.48 0.00
CA ALA A 261 20.74 -16.86 0.47
C ALA A 261 19.98 -17.10 1.79
N ASN A 262 19.85 -16.09 2.62
CA ASN A 262 19.17 -16.15 3.92
C ASN A 262 17.67 -15.77 3.84
N GLU A 263 17.20 -15.33 2.68
CA GLU A 263 15.79 -14.95 2.47
C GLU A 263 14.96 -16.13 1.94
N PRO A 264 13.67 -16.23 2.34
CA PRO A 264 12.78 -17.27 1.81
C PRO A 264 12.50 -17.12 0.30
N TYR A 265 12.81 -15.96 -0.28
CA TYR A 265 12.62 -15.66 -1.70
C TYR A 265 13.63 -16.39 -2.61
N SER A 266 14.68 -16.96 -2.08
CA SER A 266 15.59 -17.84 -2.82
C SER A 266 14.85 -19.02 -3.47
N LEU A 267 13.73 -19.47 -2.88
CA LEU A 267 12.81 -20.46 -3.42
C LEU A 267 11.62 -19.79 -4.12
N ILE A 268 11.90 -18.94 -5.10
CA ILE A 268 10.91 -18.08 -5.77
C ILE A 268 9.72 -18.85 -6.34
N GLY A 269 9.92 -20.05 -6.86
CA GLY A 269 8.85 -20.88 -7.40
C GLY A 269 7.83 -21.26 -6.33
N ILE A 270 8.30 -21.62 -5.12
CA ILE A 270 7.42 -21.89 -3.98
C ILE A 270 6.71 -20.62 -3.54
N PHE A 271 7.43 -19.48 -3.45
CA PHE A 271 6.84 -18.20 -3.08
C PHE A 271 5.71 -17.77 -4.04
N VAL A 272 5.92 -17.88 -5.35
CA VAL A 272 4.91 -17.59 -6.36
C VAL A 272 3.72 -18.54 -6.25
N MET A 273 3.95 -19.84 -6.06
CA MET A 273 2.87 -20.80 -5.78
C MET A 273 2.09 -20.47 -4.52
N MET A 274 2.78 -20.10 -3.44
CA MET A 274 2.12 -19.68 -2.20
C MET A 274 1.28 -18.41 -2.39
N ALA A 275 1.77 -17.42 -3.16
CA ALA A 275 1.03 -16.21 -3.47
C ALA A 275 -0.24 -16.52 -4.29
N LEU A 276 -0.12 -17.40 -5.28
CA LEU A 276 -1.24 -17.86 -6.10
C LEU A 276 -2.28 -18.63 -5.28
N LEU A 277 -1.85 -19.59 -4.48
CA LEU A 277 -2.73 -20.39 -3.62
C LEU A 277 -3.39 -19.49 -2.56
N LYS A 278 -2.65 -18.57 -1.95
CA LYS A 278 -3.21 -17.59 -1.02
C LYS A 278 -4.34 -16.77 -1.68
N GLY A 279 -4.11 -16.25 -2.89
CA GLY A 279 -5.13 -15.49 -3.63
C GLY A 279 -6.40 -16.31 -3.85
N ILE A 280 -6.25 -17.58 -4.25
CA ILE A 280 -7.37 -18.50 -4.44
C ILE A 280 -8.09 -18.79 -3.13
N PHE A 281 -7.37 -19.21 -2.10
CA PHE A 281 -7.97 -19.60 -0.82
C PHE A 281 -8.61 -18.42 -0.09
N MET A 282 -8.00 -17.25 -0.09
CA MET A 282 -8.61 -16.04 0.46
C MET A 282 -9.90 -15.68 -0.25
N SER A 283 -9.94 -15.85 -1.58
CA SER A 283 -11.14 -15.58 -2.37
C SER A 283 -12.23 -16.60 -2.11
N MET A 284 -11.91 -17.87 -1.91
CA MET A 284 -12.85 -18.94 -1.62
C MET A 284 -13.36 -18.90 -0.17
N ALA A 285 -12.61 -18.37 0.77
CA ALA A 285 -13.01 -18.25 2.17
C ALA A 285 -14.23 -17.34 2.38
N GLY A 286 -14.63 -16.61 1.35
CA GLY A 286 -15.75 -15.67 1.41
C GLY A 286 -15.27 -14.25 1.69
N PRO A 287 -16.17 -13.41 2.24
CA PRO A 287 -15.84 -12.02 2.48
C PRO A 287 -14.71 -11.89 3.50
N ALA A 288 -13.50 -11.69 2.99
CA ALA A 288 -12.40 -11.30 3.85
C ALA A 288 -12.74 -9.96 4.49
N PRO A 289 -12.59 -9.84 5.79
CA PRO A 289 -12.86 -8.60 6.51
C PRO A 289 -11.73 -7.61 6.27
N ASN A 290 -11.70 -7.03 5.10
CA ASN A 290 -10.76 -6.01 4.69
C ASN A 290 -11.51 -4.85 4.01
N TYR A 291 -10.79 -3.81 3.67
CA TYR A 291 -11.36 -2.62 3.03
C TYR A 291 -11.96 -2.90 1.64
N ASP A 292 -11.57 -3.96 0.95
CA ASP A 292 -12.18 -4.37 -0.33
C ASP A 292 -13.67 -4.63 -0.19
N MET A 293 -14.06 -5.34 0.87
CA MET A 293 -15.45 -5.64 1.17
C MET A 293 -16.30 -4.39 1.31
N GLN A 294 -15.80 -3.41 2.05
CA GLN A 294 -16.51 -2.17 2.28
C GLN A 294 -16.70 -1.38 0.98
N LYS A 295 -15.68 -1.36 0.12
CA LYS A 295 -15.75 -0.72 -1.20
C LYS A 295 -16.73 -1.44 -2.13
N ILE A 296 -16.79 -2.77 -2.11
CA ILE A 296 -17.77 -3.56 -2.85
C ILE A 296 -19.21 -3.21 -2.42
N LEU A 297 -19.45 -3.13 -1.12
CA LEU A 297 -20.76 -2.78 -0.58
C LEU A 297 -21.17 -1.33 -0.88
N SER A 298 -20.21 -0.45 -1.12
CA SER A 298 -20.41 0.97 -1.45
C SER A 298 -20.82 1.21 -2.92
N CYS A 299 -20.68 0.24 -3.80
CA CYS A 299 -21.01 0.36 -5.22
C CYS A 299 -22.51 0.61 -5.44
N LYS A 300 -22.86 1.35 -6.51
CA LYS A 300 -24.26 1.64 -6.87
C LYS A 300 -25.06 0.37 -7.16
N SER A 301 -24.45 -0.61 -7.80
CA SER A 301 -25.12 -1.83 -8.23
C SER A 301 -24.20 -3.05 -8.17
N PRO A 302 -24.76 -4.28 -8.21
CA PRO A 302 -23.97 -5.51 -8.29
C PRO A 302 -23.04 -5.57 -9.51
N LYS A 303 -23.47 -5.03 -10.67
CA LYS A 303 -22.64 -4.93 -11.86
C LYS A 303 -21.45 -4.00 -11.64
N GLU A 304 -21.68 -2.85 -11.02
CA GLU A 304 -20.63 -1.90 -10.67
C GLU A 304 -19.62 -2.50 -9.67
N ALA A 305 -20.08 -3.32 -8.74
CA ALA A 305 -19.20 -4.02 -7.81
C ALA A 305 -18.24 -5.01 -8.52
N ALA A 306 -18.75 -5.75 -9.50
CA ALA A 306 -17.91 -6.61 -10.33
C ALA A 306 -16.92 -5.80 -11.17
N MET A 307 -17.37 -4.74 -11.83
CA MET A 307 -16.51 -3.85 -12.63
C MET A 307 -15.44 -3.18 -11.78
N MET A 308 -15.77 -2.77 -10.56
CA MET A 308 -14.80 -2.21 -9.61
C MET A 308 -13.69 -3.20 -9.31
N SER A 309 -14.02 -4.44 -8.93
CA SER A 309 -13.03 -5.48 -8.63
C SER A 309 -12.15 -5.79 -9.84
N GLY A 310 -12.73 -5.92 -11.04
CA GLY A 310 -11.96 -6.15 -12.27
C GLY A 310 -11.04 -4.99 -12.64
N SER A 311 -11.49 -3.75 -12.46
CA SER A 311 -10.70 -2.56 -12.80
C SER A 311 -9.43 -2.41 -11.96
N VAL A 312 -9.45 -2.84 -10.69
CA VAL A 312 -8.29 -2.77 -9.79
C VAL A 312 -7.08 -3.49 -10.38
N SER A 313 -7.30 -4.69 -10.95
CA SER A 313 -6.22 -5.50 -11.52
C SER A 313 -5.46 -4.80 -12.67
N VAL A 314 -6.13 -3.94 -13.42
CA VAL A 314 -5.53 -3.18 -14.53
C VAL A 314 -4.96 -1.86 -14.04
N VAL A 315 -5.74 -1.12 -13.28
CA VAL A 315 -5.41 0.24 -12.86
C VAL A 315 -4.19 0.26 -11.93
N LEU A 316 -4.07 -0.70 -11.02
CA LEU A 316 -2.96 -0.80 -10.08
C LEU A 316 -1.61 -1.02 -10.77
N LEU A 317 -1.59 -1.75 -11.89
CA LEU A 317 -0.35 -2.14 -12.57
C LEU A 317 0.46 -0.92 -13.03
N ILE A 318 -0.20 0.07 -13.64
CA ILE A 318 0.49 1.19 -14.29
C ILE A 318 1.37 1.97 -13.30
N PRO A 319 0.85 2.64 -12.26
CA PRO A 319 1.69 3.45 -11.38
C PRO A 319 2.67 2.61 -10.56
N ARG A 320 2.26 1.39 -10.16
CA ARG A 320 3.10 0.52 -9.34
C ARG A 320 4.34 0.07 -10.10
N TYR A 321 4.19 -0.43 -11.33
CA TYR A 321 5.34 -0.91 -12.11
C TYR A 321 6.20 0.23 -12.62
N LEU A 322 5.62 1.35 -13.01
CA LEU A 322 6.41 2.55 -13.37
C LEU A 322 7.31 2.98 -12.21
N MET A 323 6.79 3.02 -11.00
CA MET A 323 7.56 3.40 -9.82
C MET A 323 8.63 2.37 -9.48
N ILE A 324 8.27 1.09 -9.38
CA ILE A 324 9.20 0.01 -9.03
C ILE A 324 10.35 -0.08 -10.04
N MET A 325 10.03 -0.10 -11.34
CA MET A 325 11.05 -0.22 -12.40
C MET A 325 11.91 1.04 -12.50
N GLY A 326 11.33 2.22 -12.37
CA GLY A 326 12.09 3.45 -12.38
C GLY A 326 13.12 3.49 -11.25
N PHE A 327 12.75 3.10 -10.03
CA PHE A 327 13.70 3.02 -8.93
C PHE A 327 14.68 1.85 -9.06
N ALA A 328 14.30 0.72 -9.65
CA ALA A 328 15.24 -0.37 -9.94
C ALA A 328 16.34 0.08 -10.93
N LEU A 329 15.98 0.85 -11.95
CA LEU A 329 16.96 1.46 -12.86
C LEU A 329 17.91 2.43 -12.12
N LEU A 330 17.34 3.33 -11.30
CA LEU A 330 18.17 4.24 -10.49
C LEU A 330 19.07 3.50 -9.50
N ALA A 331 18.63 2.35 -8.96
CA ALA A 331 19.47 1.51 -8.12
C ALA A 331 20.66 0.93 -8.90
N ILE A 332 20.48 0.48 -10.14
CA ILE A 332 21.57 0.03 -11.01
C ILE A 332 22.60 1.15 -11.19
N TYR A 333 22.14 2.37 -11.50
CA TYR A 333 23.05 3.52 -11.63
C TYR A 333 23.80 3.81 -10.34
N PHE A 334 23.10 3.84 -9.22
CA PHE A 334 23.68 4.11 -7.90
C PHE A 334 24.77 3.11 -7.54
N PHE A 335 24.53 1.83 -7.71
CA PHE A 335 25.48 0.80 -7.36
C PHE A 335 26.67 0.69 -8.34
N LYS A 336 26.44 0.98 -9.62
CA LYS A 336 27.48 0.88 -10.63
C LYS A 336 28.39 2.12 -10.69
N GLU A 337 27.80 3.30 -10.81
CA GLU A 337 28.55 4.52 -11.18
C GLU A 337 28.80 5.46 -9.99
N ASP A 338 27.96 5.40 -8.96
CA ASP A 338 27.92 6.45 -7.93
C ASP A 338 28.45 5.98 -6.56
N GLY A 339 29.22 4.89 -6.54
CA GLY A 339 29.87 4.40 -5.32
C GLY A 339 28.92 3.83 -4.26
N GLY A 340 27.69 3.49 -4.66
CA GLY A 340 26.69 2.94 -3.76
C GLY A 340 27.11 1.66 -3.05
N LEU A 341 27.91 0.81 -3.71
CA LEU A 341 28.50 -0.40 -3.11
C LEU A 341 29.35 -0.06 -1.89
N THR A 342 30.31 0.84 -2.06
CA THR A 342 31.23 1.25 -0.98
C THR A 342 30.45 1.91 0.16
N GLN A 343 29.44 2.73 -0.16
CA GLN A 343 28.63 3.40 0.84
C GLN A 343 27.82 2.39 1.67
N MET A 344 27.16 1.43 1.04
CA MET A 344 26.35 0.43 1.75
C MET A 344 27.20 -0.57 2.54
N GLU A 345 28.36 -0.97 2.04
CA GLU A 345 29.30 -1.82 2.76
C GLU A 345 29.83 -1.15 4.03
N VAL A 346 30.18 0.13 3.94
CA VAL A 346 30.68 0.91 5.10
C VAL A 346 29.59 1.13 6.13
N THR A 347 28.37 1.46 5.71
CA THR A 347 27.28 1.79 6.63
C THR A 347 26.49 0.56 7.08
N ARG A 348 26.70 -0.62 6.47
CA ARG A 348 25.88 -1.84 6.64
C ARG A 348 24.38 -1.54 6.51
N THR A 349 24.05 -0.65 5.60
CA THR A 349 22.66 -0.18 5.40
C THR A 349 21.82 -1.30 4.82
N ASP A 350 20.59 -1.40 5.30
CA ASP A 350 19.65 -2.40 4.82
C ASP A 350 19.24 -2.11 3.36
N PHE A 351 19.29 -3.12 2.49
CA PHE A 351 18.86 -3.01 1.09
C PHE A 351 17.39 -2.56 0.92
N GLU A 352 16.55 -2.77 1.92
CA GLU A 352 15.18 -2.25 1.91
C GLU A 352 15.14 -0.72 1.92
N THR A 353 16.21 -0.05 2.37
CA THR A 353 16.31 1.40 2.37
C THR A 353 16.82 2.00 1.06
N ILE A 354 17.03 1.19 0.01
CA ILE A 354 17.44 1.67 -1.32
C ILE A 354 16.52 2.79 -1.80
N LEU A 355 15.19 2.62 -1.73
CA LEU A 355 14.23 3.61 -2.19
C LEU A 355 14.43 5.00 -1.59
N PRO A 356 14.48 5.18 -0.26
CA PRO A 356 14.77 6.49 0.33
C PRO A 356 16.10 7.10 -0.12
N HIS A 357 17.16 6.28 -0.22
CA HIS A 357 18.47 6.77 -0.69
C HIS A 357 18.40 7.29 -2.12
N LEU A 358 17.73 6.59 -3.02
CA LEU A 358 17.55 7.02 -4.41
C LEU A 358 16.74 8.31 -4.51
N ILE A 359 15.67 8.44 -3.72
CA ILE A 359 14.88 9.68 -3.66
C ILE A 359 15.78 10.86 -3.28
N THR A 360 16.56 10.71 -2.21
CA THR A 360 17.40 11.80 -1.71
C THR A 360 18.51 12.21 -2.67
N ARG A 361 18.95 11.31 -3.55
CA ARG A 361 20.11 11.53 -4.40
C ARG A 361 19.77 11.98 -5.81
N TYR A 362 18.71 11.41 -6.41
CA TYR A 362 18.41 11.58 -7.83
C TYR A 362 17.12 12.35 -8.12
N VAL A 363 16.27 12.53 -7.12
CA VAL A 363 14.99 13.22 -7.34
C VAL A 363 15.18 14.72 -7.06
N PRO A 364 14.94 15.60 -8.06
CA PRO A 364 15.05 17.05 -7.88
C PRO A 364 14.10 17.59 -6.81
N ALA A 365 14.50 18.69 -6.16
CA ALA A 365 13.63 19.42 -5.24
C ALA A 365 12.30 19.83 -5.91
N GLY A 366 11.22 19.83 -5.16
CA GLY A 366 9.84 19.97 -5.65
C GLY A 366 9.24 18.64 -6.13
N LEU A 367 9.96 17.88 -6.94
CA LEU A 367 9.55 16.54 -7.34
C LEU A 367 9.69 15.53 -6.21
N ALA A 368 10.75 15.67 -5.38
CA ALA A 368 10.90 14.88 -4.17
C ALA A 368 9.72 15.09 -3.22
N GLY A 369 9.29 16.35 -3.02
CA GLY A 369 8.10 16.67 -2.24
C GLY A 369 6.83 16.04 -2.79
N LEU A 370 6.63 16.05 -4.12
CA LEU A 370 5.48 15.42 -4.78
C LEU A 370 5.50 13.89 -4.60
N LEU A 371 6.65 13.26 -4.77
CA LEU A 371 6.83 11.82 -4.59
C LEU A 371 6.60 11.40 -3.15
N LEU A 372 7.17 12.15 -2.20
CA LEU A 372 6.97 11.90 -0.78
C LEU A 372 5.51 12.11 -0.35
N ALA A 373 4.85 13.14 -0.88
CA ALA A 373 3.42 13.33 -0.68
C ALA A 373 2.62 12.14 -1.26
N GLY A 374 3.01 11.62 -2.42
CA GLY A 374 2.40 10.43 -3.02
C GLY A 374 2.59 9.15 -2.18
N LEU A 375 3.79 8.92 -1.67
CA LEU A 375 4.08 7.77 -0.80
C LEU A 375 3.38 7.89 0.56
N LEU A 376 3.37 9.09 1.15
CA LEU A 376 2.61 9.39 2.35
C LEU A 376 1.11 9.20 2.12
N ALA A 377 0.62 9.62 0.97
CA ALA A 377 -0.74 9.40 0.52
C ALA A 377 -1.09 7.91 0.44
N ALA A 378 -0.20 7.09 -0.11
CA ALA A 378 -0.36 5.65 -0.16
C ALA A 378 -0.53 5.04 1.24
N PHE A 379 0.31 5.43 2.19
CA PHE A 379 0.17 5.03 3.59
C PHE A 379 -1.18 5.48 4.17
N MET A 380 -1.52 6.77 4.02
CA MET A 380 -2.74 7.34 4.60
C MET A 380 -4.02 6.71 4.02
N SER A 381 -4.05 6.40 2.72
CA SER A 381 -5.14 5.68 2.06
C SER A 381 -5.37 4.30 2.66
N THR A 382 -4.29 3.53 2.74
CA THR A 382 -4.32 2.17 3.29
C THR A 382 -4.72 2.17 4.76
N PHE A 383 -4.12 3.05 5.56
CA PHE A 383 -4.41 3.22 6.97
C PHE A 383 -5.88 3.65 7.19
N ALA A 384 -6.33 4.67 6.49
CA ALA A 384 -7.67 5.22 6.58
C ALA A 384 -8.77 4.19 6.23
N SER A 385 -8.59 3.48 5.12
CA SER A 385 -9.51 2.43 4.70
C SER A 385 -9.56 1.28 5.70
N THR A 386 -8.40 0.92 6.28
CA THR A 386 -8.28 -0.16 7.27
C THR A 386 -8.94 0.22 8.59
N VAL A 387 -8.73 1.44 9.08
CA VAL A 387 -9.37 1.97 10.29
C VAL A 387 -10.88 2.03 10.13
N LEU A 388 -11.38 2.54 9.00
CA LEU A 388 -12.83 2.58 8.76
C LEU A 388 -13.42 1.17 8.72
N SER A 389 -12.72 0.20 8.12
CA SER A 389 -13.13 -1.20 8.12
C SER A 389 -13.15 -1.81 9.52
N LEU A 390 -12.18 -1.45 10.38
CA LEU A 390 -12.12 -1.91 11.77
C LEU A 390 -13.37 -1.46 12.56
N ILE A 391 -13.70 -0.16 12.49
CA ILE A 391 -14.88 0.41 13.13
C ILE A 391 -16.14 -0.31 12.61
N HIS A 392 -16.22 -0.50 11.30
CA HIS A 392 -17.32 -1.13 10.61
C HIS A 392 -17.55 -2.61 11.02
N ILE A 393 -16.46 -3.36 11.28
CA ILE A 393 -16.51 -4.77 11.69
C ILE A 393 -16.85 -4.90 13.18
N SER A 394 -16.33 -4.02 14.02
CA SER A 394 -16.47 -4.08 15.47
C SER A 394 -17.77 -3.50 16.01
N GLU A 395 -18.54 -2.76 15.18
CA GLU A 395 -19.77 -2.11 15.62
C GLU A 395 -20.97 -3.08 15.65
N PRO A 396 -21.37 -3.61 16.83
CA PRO A 396 -22.59 -4.40 16.97
C PRO A 396 -23.85 -3.54 17.11
N THR A 397 -23.77 -2.24 16.91
CA THR A 397 -24.69 -1.22 17.43
C THR A 397 -26.01 -1.03 16.69
N ARG A 398 -26.39 -1.94 15.80
CA ARG A 398 -27.81 -2.03 15.39
C ARG A 398 -28.76 -2.36 16.55
N HIS A 399 -28.24 -2.79 17.69
CA HIS A 399 -29.06 -3.15 18.86
C HIS A 399 -29.21 -2.04 19.91
N LEU A 400 -28.52 -0.92 19.76
CA LEU A 400 -28.64 0.24 20.66
C LEU A 400 -29.41 1.42 20.02
N ARG A 401 -30.34 1.15 19.12
CA ARG A 401 -31.48 2.05 18.98
C ARG A 401 -32.44 1.75 20.13
N ILE A 402 -32.12 2.30 21.24
CA ILE A 402 -33.07 2.55 22.30
C ILE A 402 -34.09 3.51 21.72
N SER A 403 -35.30 2.99 21.69
CA SER A 403 -36.61 3.65 21.62
C SER A 403 -36.59 5.16 21.89
#